data_5528baed63f4d823d9d569d163a6eb4f
#
_entry.id   5528baed63f4d823d9d569d163a6eb4f
#
_cell.length_a   1.000
_cell.length_b   1.000
_cell.length_c   1.000
_cell.angle_alpha   90.00
_cell.angle_beta   90.00
_cell.angle_gamma   90.00
#
_symmetry.space_group_name_H-M   'P 1'
#
loop_
_entity.id
_entity.type
_entity.pdbx_description
1 polymer ?
#
loop_
_entity_poly.entity_id
_entity_poly.type
_entity_poly.pdbx_seq_one_letter_code
_entity_poly.pdbx_strand_id
1 'polypeptide(L)'
;MPSVLEGALSGKSDTLLTKRTQAGGDFSLLEQACHLRDLEREGYLVRLRRMLAEEGPELAGFDGGAVARERDYQSQDARAAACDFALARRELIAGLAALAPAQLCRTAMFGGKAITVADLVSMVADHDHGHREEIARLVASLEGS
;
A
#
# COMPACT_ATOMS: atom_id res chain seq x y z
N MET A 1 2.60 8.77 -3.85
CA MET A 1 2.18 7.44 -4.35
C MET A 1 0.81 7.45 -5.02
N PRO A 2 -0.27 8.03 -4.48
CA PRO A 2 -1.57 8.05 -5.16
C PRO A 2 -1.54 8.59 -6.59
N SER A 3 -0.91 9.72 -6.84
CA SER A 3 -0.78 10.32 -8.18
C SER A 3 -0.02 9.45 -9.19
N VAL A 4 0.94 8.66 -8.73
CA VAL A 4 1.68 7.70 -9.58
C VAL A 4 0.75 6.59 -10.03
N LEU A 5 -0.03 6.04 -9.09
CA LEU A 5 -1.01 4.99 -9.40
C LEU A 5 -2.10 5.52 -10.34
N GLU A 6 -2.67 6.69 -10.05
CA GLU A 6 -3.68 7.34 -10.88
C GLU A 6 -3.18 7.54 -12.32
N GLY A 7 -1.97 8.07 -12.48
CA GLY A 7 -1.33 8.23 -13.78
C GLY A 7 -1.13 6.91 -14.52
N ALA A 8 -0.73 5.86 -13.81
CA ALA A 8 -0.55 4.52 -14.38
C ALA A 8 -1.86 3.89 -14.88
N LEU A 9 -2.99 4.19 -14.25
CA LEU A 9 -4.31 3.68 -14.64
C LEU A 9 -4.97 4.52 -15.74
N SER A 10 -4.52 5.77 -15.92
CA SER A 10 -5.15 6.73 -16.83
C SER A 10 -5.12 6.23 -18.28
N GLY A 11 -6.26 6.34 -18.97
CA GLY A 11 -6.38 6.00 -20.39
C GLY A 11 -6.27 4.52 -20.73
N LYS A 12 -6.07 3.62 -19.76
CA LYS A 12 -5.95 2.19 -20.02
C LYS A 12 -7.31 1.49 -19.95
N SER A 13 -7.52 0.52 -20.85
CA SER A 13 -8.70 -0.35 -20.84
C SER A 13 -8.63 -1.36 -19.70
N ASP A 14 -9.76 -1.90 -19.30
CA ASP A 14 -9.83 -2.92 -18.25
C ASP A 14 -9.01 -4.17 -18.61
N THR A 15 -8.95 -4.53 -19.89
CA THR A 15 -8.09 -5.63 -20.38
C THR A 15 -6.61 -5.37 -20.08
N LEU A 16 -6.14 -4.12 -20.24
CA LEU A 16 -4.76 -3.76 -19.89
C LEU A 16 -4.54 -3.70 -18.38
N LEU A 17 -5.53 -3.22 -17.63
CA LEU A 17 -5.44 -3.11 -16.16
C LEU A 17 -5.37 -4.48 -15.48
N THR A 18 -6.02 -5.50 -16.05
CA THR A 18 -6.00 -6.88 -15.52
C THR A 18 -4.84 -7.72 -16.03
N LYS A 19 -4.12 -7.25 -17.06
CA LYS A 19 -3.01 -8.00 -17.67
C LYS A 19 -1.81 -8.11 -16.74
N ARG A 20 -1.46 -9.32 -16.35
CA ARG A 20 -0.21 -9.61 -15.63
C ARG A 20 0.95 -9.71 -16.64
N THR A 21 2.12 -9.22 -16.24
CA THR A 21 3.35 -9.33 -17.05
C THR A 21 4.50 -9.78 -16.15
N GLN A 22 5.53 -10.40 -16.74
CA GLN A 22 6.71 -10.79 -15.97
C GLN A 22 7.46 -9.59 -15.38
N ALA A 23 7.34 -8.40 -16.00
CA ALA A 23 7.99 -7.18 -15.55
C ALA A 23 7.37 -6.59 -14.28
N GLY A 24 6.10 -6.88 -14.01
CA GLY A 24 5.33 -6.36 -12.87
C GLY A 24 5.35 -7.22 -11.61
N GLY A 25 6.13 -8.27 -11.58
CA GLY A 25 6.04 -9.26 -10.52
C GLY A 25 4.73 -10.06 -10.61
N ASP A 26 4.13 -10.33 -9.44
CA ASP A 26 2.93 -11.18 -9.38
C ASP A 26 1.61 -10.43 -9.63
N PHE A 27 1.63 -9.09 -9.68
CA PHE A 27 0.43 -8.25 -9.75
C PHE A 27 0.29 -7.50 -11.07
N SER A 28 -0.94 -7.43 -11.59
CA SER A 28 -1.36 -6.48 -12.63
C SER A 28 -1.53 -5.07 -12.04
N LEU A 29 -1.78 -4.04 -12.88
CA LEU A 29 -2.06 -2.68 -12.41
C LEU A 29 -3.30 -2.62 -11.51
N LEU A 30 -4.35 -3.39 -11.82
CA LEU A 30 -5.53 -3.54 -10.97
C LEU A 30 -5.16 -4.10 -9.60
N GLU A 31 -4.38 -5.19 -9.58
CA GLU A 31 -3.99 -5.84 -8.33
C GLU A 31 -3.05 -4.97 -7.50
N GLN A 32 -2.19 -4.17 -8.12
CA GLN A 32 -1.39 -3.15 -7.44
C GLN A 32 -2.27 -2.12 -6.73
N ALA A 33 -3.34 -1.65 -7.39
CA ALA A 33 -4.27 -0.69 -6.79
C ALA A 33 -5.00 -1.29 -5.58
N CYS A 34 -5.50 -2.50 -5.70
CA CYS A 34 -6.18 -3.22 -4.61
C CYS A 34 -5.24 -3.51 -3.44
N HIS A 35 -4.02 -3.96 -3.73
CA HIS A 35 -3.00 -4.24 -2.72
C HIS A 35 -2.60 -2.99 -1.93
N LEU A 36 -2.33 -1.90 -2.61
CA LEU A 36 -1.97 -0.62 -1.98
C LEU A 36 -3.11 -0.11 -1.09
N ARG A 37 -4.37 -0.19 -1.55
CA ARG A 37 -5.56 0.16 -0.76
C ARG A 37 -5.66 -0.68 0.52
N ASP A 38 -5.58 -1.99 0.39
CA ASP A 38 -5.82 -2.89 1.51
C ASP A 38 -4.68 -2.85 2.53
N LEU A 39 -3.43 -2.78 2.08
CA LEU A 39 -2.29 -2.61 2.98
C LEU A 39 -2.33 -1.25 3.71
N GLU A 40 -2.76 -0.18 3.05
CA GLU A 40 -2.93 1.12 3.70
C GLU A 40 -3.98 1.07 4.80
N ARG A 41 -5.17 0.51 4.50
CA ARG A 41 -6.31 0.46 5.41
C ARG A 41 -6.12 -0.51 6.58
N GLU A 42 -5.63 -1.70 6.29
CA GLU A 42 -5.59 -2.82 7.25
C GLU A 42 -4.19 -3.06 7.82
N GLY A 43 -3.16 -2.57 7.13
CA GLY A 43 -1.78 -2.58 7.59
C GLY A 43 -1.41 -1.28 8.30
N TYR A 44 -1.04 -0.25 7.54
CA TYR A 44 -0.42 0.95 8.11
C TYR A 44 -1.32 1.76 9.02
N LEU A 45 -2.58 2.01 8.64
CA LEU A 45 -3.53 2.75 9.50
C LEU A 45 -3.82 1.99 10.80
N VAL A 46 -4.01 0.68 10.73
CA VAL A 46 -4.24 -0.16 11.92
C VAL A 46 -3.01 -0.15 12.83
N ARG A 47 -1.81 -0.31 12.24
CA ARG A 47 -0.56 -0.30 13.00
C ARG A 47 -0.37 1.03 13.72
N LEU A 48 -0.53 2.16 13.02
CA LEU A 48 -0.42 3.49 13.64
C LEU A 48 -1.40 3.66 14.80
N ARG A 49 -2.68 3.34 14.60
CA ARG A 49 -3.71 3.44 15.66
C ARG A 49 -3.34 2.60 16.88
N ARG A 50 -2.90 1.37 16.67
CA ARG A 50 -2.50 0.47 17.76
C ARG A 50 -1.27 0.99 18.50
N MET A 51 -0.26 1.49 17.78
CA MET A 51 0.94 2.07 18.40
C MET A 51 0.65 3.31 19.23
N LEU A 52 -0.40 4.06 18.88
CA LEU A 52 -0.82 5.24 19.65
C LEU A 52 -1.71 4.90 20.85
N ALA A 53 -2.50 3.84 20.77
CA ALA A 53 -3.48 3.46 21.78
C ALA A 53 -2.97 2.44 22.80
N GLU A 54 -2.02 1.59 22.43
CA GLU A 54 -1.54 0.45 23.23
C GLU A 54 -0.06 0.65 23.62
N GLU A 55 0.36 0.03 24.75
CA GLU A 55 1.76 -0.03 25.15
C GLU A 55 2.46 -1.24 24.52
N GLY A 56 3.40 -0.99 23.60
CA GLY A 56 4.22 -2.02 22.97
C GLY A 56 3.44 -3.13 22.28
N PRO A 57 2.41 -2.84 21.44
CA PRO A 57 1.59 -3.89 20.85
C PRO A 57 2.41 -4.79 19.92
N GLU A 58 1.98 -6.05 19.79
CA GLU A 58 2.44 -6.93 18.71
C GLU A 58 1.61 -6.65 17.45
N LEU A 59 2.28 -6.24 16.38
CA LEU A 59 1.64 -5.87 15.12
C LEU A 59 1.61 -7.05 14.15
N ALA A 60 0.46 -7.24 13.51
CA ALA A 60 0.29 -8.29 12.50
C ALA A 60 1.02 -7.95 11.20
N GLY A 61 1.54 -8.98 10.52
CA GLY A 61 1.97 -8.91 9.14
C GLY A 61 0.78 -8.73 8.18
N PHE A 62 1.09 -8.49 6.91
CA PHE A 62 0.08 -8.42 5.85
C PHE A 62 0.58 -9.26 4.66
N ASP A 63 -0.07 -10.41 4.43
CA ASP A 63 0.22 -11.27 3.28
C ASP A 63 -0.60 -10.80 2.08
N GLY A 64 0.00 -9.91 1.27
CA GLY A 64 -0.66 -9.32 0.10
C GLY A 64 -1.08 -10.36 -0.94
N GLY A 65 -0.32 -11.43 -1.11
CA GLY A 65 -0.65 -12.51 -2.05
C GLY A 65 -1.86 -13.34 -1.57
N ALA A 66 -1.93 -13.65 -0.29
CA ALA A 66 -3.09 -14.36 0.27
C ALA A 66 -4.36 -13.50 0.18
N VAL A 67 -4.27 -12.22 0.56
CA VAL A 67 -5.40 -11.28 0.49
C VAL A 67 -5.88 -11.08 -0.95
N ALA A 68 -4.96 -10.99 -1.92
CA ALA A 68 -5.30 -10.86 -3.33
C ALA A 68 -6.13 -12.04 -3.86
N ARG A 69 -5.76 -13.25 -3.46
CA ARG A 69 -6.50 -14.46 -3.84
C ARG A 69 -7.85 -14.55 -3.13
N GLU A 70 -7.89 -14.30 -1.82
CA GLU A 70 -9.10 -14.36 -1.00
C GLU A 70 -10.17 -13.38 -1.49
N ARG A 71 -9.75 -12.18 -1.88
CA ARG A 71 -10.65 -11.08 -2.30
C ARG A 71 -10.85 -11.00 -3.80
N ASP A 72 -10.28 -11.92 -4.56
CA ASP A 72 -10.35 -11.92 -6.02
C ASP A 72 -10.09 -10.53 -6.61
N TYR A 73 -8.88 -10.02 -6.45
CA TYR A 73 -8.52 -8.68 -6.94
C TYR A 73 -8.77 -8.50 -8.43
N GLN A 74 -8.66 -9.56 -9.23
CA GLN A 74 -8.89 -9.50 -10.68
C GLN A 74 -10.34 -9.17 -11.06
N SER A 75 -11.29 -9.34 -10.16
CA SER A 75 -12.71 -9.01 -10.39
C SER A 75 -13.10 -7.61 -9.90
N GLN A 76 -12.17 -6.85 -9.32
CA GLN A 76 -12.46 -5.56 -8.72
C GLN A 76 -12.28 -4.39 -9.71
N ASP A 77 -12.62 -3.17 -9.26
CA ASP A 77 -12.44 -1.94 -10.03
C ASP A 77 -11.15 -1.24 -9.62
N ALA A 78 -10.20 -1.11 -10.58
CA ALA A 78 -8.90 -0.51 -10.34
C ALA A 78 -8.98 0.98 -9.97
N ARG A 79 -9.90 1.72 -10.57
CA ARG A 79 -10.04 3.17 -10.33
C ARG A 79 -10.69 3.43 -8.99
N ALA A 80 -11.71 2.65 -8.64
CA ALA A 80 -12.30 2.68 -7.30
C ALA A 80 -11.26 2.33 -6.23
N ALA A 81 -10.47 1.28 -6.43
CA ALA A 81 -9.39 0.90 -5.52
C ALA A 81 -8.34 2.01 -5.36
N ALA A 82 -7.93 2.66 -6.45
CA ALA A 82 -6.98 3.77 -6.40
C ALA A 82 -7.54 5.00 -5.66
N CYS A 83 -8.81 5.32 -5.87
CA CYS A 83 -9.50 6.39 -5.14
C CYS A 83 -9.53 6.09 -3.63
N ASP A 84 -9.91 4.89 -3.26
CA ASP A 84 -9.95 4.43 -1.89
C ASP A 84 -8.56 4.42 -1.23
N PHE A 85 -7.52 4.03 -1.96
CA PHE A 85 -6.14 4.14 -1.52
C PHE A 85 -5.77 5.60 -1.24
N ALA A 86 -6.10 6.51 -2.15
CA ALA A 86 -5.81 7.94 -1.97
C ALA A 86 -6.48 8.53 -0.72
N LEU A 87 -7.72 8.12 -0.42
CA LEU A 87 -8.43 8.52 0.80
C LEU A 87 -7.74 7.96 2.06
N ALA A 88 -7.39 6.68 2.06
CA ALA A 88 -6.68 6.05 3.18
C ALA A 88 -5.30 6.69 3.42
N ARG A 89 -4.56 7.02 2.36
CA ARG A 89 -3.27 7.71 2.45
C ARG A 89 -3.41 9.12 3.04
N ARG A 90 -4.46 9.87 2.69
CA ARG A 90 -4.73 11.18 3.30
C ARG A 90 -4.99 11.02 4.80
N GLU A 91 -5.74 10.01 5.21
CA GLU A 91 -5.99 9.72 6.61
C GLU A 91 -4.68 9.40 7.36
N LEU A 92 -3.82 8.56 6.78
CA LEU A 92 -2.51 8.23 7.36
C LEU A 92 -1.64 9.49 7.52
N ILE A 93 -1.53 10.31 6.48
CA ILE A 93 -0.74 11.55 6.51
C ILE A 93 -1.31 12.52 7.56
N ALA A 94 -2.62 12.70 7.62
CA ALA A 94 -3.25 13.56 8.61
C ALA A 94 -2.99 13.05 10.04
N GLY A 95 -3.09 11.74 10.26
CA GLY A 95 -2.76 11.12 11.54
C GLY A 95 -1.31 11.35 11.97
N LEU A 96 -0.37 11.19 11.04
CA LEU A 96 1.05 11.44 11.30
C LEU A 96 1.35 12.92 11.55
N ALA A 97 0.74 13.83 10.80
CA ALA A 97 0.92 15.28 10.95
C ALA A 97 0.40 15.81 12.29
N ALA A 98 -0.58 15.13 12.89
CA ALA A 98 -1.16 15.50 14.19
C ALA A 98 -0.34 15.00 15.40
N LEU A 99 0.73 14.22 15.20
CA LEU A 99 1.51 13.64 16.29
C LEU A 99 2.38 14.69 16.99
N ALA A 100 2.41 14.61 18.33
CA ALA A 100 3.44 15.28 19.12
C ALA A 100 4.80 14.55 18.92
N PRO A 101 5.95 15.25 19.03
CA PRO A 101 7.26 14.63 18.85
C PRO A 101 7.50 13.38 19.69
N ALA A 102 7.02 13.35 20.94
CA ALA A 102 7.15 12.18 21.81
C ALA A 102 6.41 10.94 21.30
N GLN A 103 5.33 11.09 20.52
CA GLN A 103 4.57 9.98 19.96
C GLN A 103 5.33 9.26 18.85
N LEU A 104 6.27 9.92 18.18
CA LEU A 104 7.16 9.30 17.18
C LEU A 104 8.05 8.20 17.76
N CYS A 105 8.32 8.27 19.07
CA CYS A 105 9.15 7.29 19.80
C CYS A 105 8.34 6.14 20.40
N ARG A 106 7.01 6.13 20.26
CA ARG A 106 6.20 4.99 20.72
C ARG A 106 6.59 3.74 19.97
N THR A 107 6.62 2.62 20.69
CA THR A 107 7.18 1.35 20.18
C THR A 107 6.11 0.29 19.98
N ALA A 108 6.39 -0.66 19.11
CA ALA A 108 5.64 -1.89 18.91
C ALA A 108 6.59 -3.02 18.53
N MET A 109 6.12 -4.25 18.60
CA MET A 109 6.82 -5.40 18.02
C MET A 109 6.24 -5.72 16.64
N PHE A 110 7.11 -5.85 15.65
CA PHE A 110 6.74 -6.23 14.29
C PHE A 110 7.75 -7.21 13.72
N GLY A 111 7.28 -8.40 13.32
CA GLY A 111 8.17 -9.43 12.79
C GLY A 111 9.29 -9.84 13.75
N GLY A 112 9.03 -9.83 15.05
CA GLY A 112 10.01 -10.17 16.09
C GLY A 112 11.01 -9.06 16.42
N LYS A 113 10.83 -7.84 15.89
CA LYS A 113 11.70 -6.68 16.14
C LYS A 113 10.91 -5.54 16.75
N ALA A 114 11.54 -4.78 17.65
CA ALA A 114 10.98 -3.52 18.14
C ALA A 114 11.11 -2.45 17.04
N ILE A 115 10.01 -1.74 16.78
CA ILE A 115 9.96 -0.60 15.87
C ILE A 115 9.32 0.60 16.56
N THR A 116 9.65 1.80 16.10
CA THR A 116 9.01 3.05 16.50
C THR A 116 7.98 3.51 15.47
N VAL A 117 7.17 4.52 15.80
CA VAL A 117 6.30 5.19 14.82
C VAL A 117 7.14 5.82 13.70
N ALA A 118 8.32 6.37 14.00
CA ALA A 118 9.23 6.88 12.99
C ALA A 118 9.69 5.76 12.02
N ASP A 119 9.97 4.56 12.54
CA ASP A 119 10.31 3.40 11.70
C ASP A 119 9.13 3.00 10.82
N LEU A 120 7.89 3.05 11.32
CA LEU A 120 6.69 2.78 10.53
C LEU A 120 6.58 3.75 9.34
N VAL A 121 6.89 5.03 9.52
CA VAL A 121 6.93 6.02 8.42
C VAL A 121 7.96 5.63 7.36
N SER A 122 9.15 5.23 7.78
CA SER A 122 10.20 4.76 6.87
C SER A 122 9.76 3.52 6.11
N MET A 123 9.09 2.56 6.77
CA MET A 123 8.54 1.36 6.12
C MET A 123 7.52 1.72 5.05
N VAL A 124 6.64 2.70 5.27
CA VAL A 124 5.70 3.19 4.25
C VAL A 124 6.44 3.77 3.05
N ALA A 125 7.47 4.57 3.28
CA ALA A 125 8.25 5.20 2.22
C ALA A 125 9.02 4.17 1.37
N ASP A 126 9.65 3.19 2.01
CA ASP A 126 10.39 2.11 1.32
C ASP A 126 9.45 1.23 0.50
N HIS A 127 8.27 0.90 1.04
CA HIS A 127 7.24 0.14 0.34
C HIS A 127 6.70 0.91 -0.88
N ASP A 128 6.42 2.20 -0.73
CA ASP A 128 6.02 3.07 -1.83
C ASP A 128 7.08 3.11 -2.94
N HIS A 129 8.36 3.15 -2.57
CA HIS A 129 9.46 3.15 -3.54
C HIS A 129 9.46 1.86 -4.38
N GLY A 130 9.36 0.71 -3.73
CA GLY A 130 9.30 -0.58 -4.42
C GLY A 130 8.12 -0.67 -5.41
N HIS A 131 6.92 -0.29 -4.97
CA HIS A 131 5.74 -0.30 -5.83
C HIS A 131 5.78 0.72 -6.97
N ARG A 132 6.43 1.88 -6.79
CA ARG A 132 6.67 2.82 -7.89
C ARG A 132 7.50 2.20 -9.01
N GLU A 133 8.56 1.47 -8.65
CA GLU A 133 9.39 0.79 -9.63
C GLU A 133 8.64 -0.35 -10.34
N GLU A 134 7.87 -1.14 -9.59
CA GLU A 134 7.03 -2.21 -10.17
C GLU A 134 6.00 -1.66 -11.14
N ILE A 135 5.27 -0.62 -10.74
CA ILE A 135 4.26 0.04 -11.58
C ILE A 135 4.91 0.64 -12.84
N ALA A 136 6.08 1.27 -12.72
CA ALA A 136 6.78 1.82 -13.87
C ALA A 136 7.17 0.73 -14.88
N ARG A 137 7.69 -0.41 -14.39
CA ARG A 137 8.02 -1.56 -15.24
C ARG A 137 6.77 -2.17 -15.92
N LEU A 138 5.66 -2.27 -15.16
CA LEU A 138 4.37 -2.73 -15.70
C LEU A 138 3.90 -1.84 -16.85
N VAL A 139 3.86 -0.52 -16.63
CA VAL A 139 3.41 0.44 -17.64
C VAL A 139 4.27 0.33 -18.90
N ALA A 140 5.59 0.34 -18.77
CA ALA A 140 6.52 0.21 -19.90
C ALA A 140 6.30 -1.11 -20.67
N SER A 141 6.06 -2.22 -19.97
CA SER A 141 5.80 -3.52 -20.59
C SER A 141 4.46 -3.57 -21.33
N LEU A 142 3.44 -2.86 -20.85
CA LEU A 142 2.12 -2.79 -21.49
C LEU A 142 2.10 -1.86 -22.70
N GLU A 143 2.92 -0.83 -22.72
CA GLU A 143 3.04 0.14 -23.82
C GLU A 143 3.96 -0.36 -24.97
N GLY A 144 4.87 -1.28 -24.65
CA GLY A 144 5.77 -1.90 -25.64
C GLY A 144 5.23 -3.21 -26.24
N SER A 145 4.01 -3.60 -25.90
CA SER A 145 3.31 -4.80 -26.43
C SER A 145 2.24 -4.39 -27.40
#